data_b22d84666ff355776c57bd16cc715fa4
#
_entry.id   b22d84666ff355776c57bd16cc715fa4
#
_cell.length_a   1.000
_cell.length_b   1.000
_cell.length_c   1.000
_cell.angle_alpha   90.00
_cell.angle_beta   90.00
_cell.angle_gamma   90.00
#
_symmetry.space_group_name_H-M   'P 1'
#
loop_
_entity.id
_entity.type
_entity.pdbx_description
1 polymer ?
#
loop_
_entity_poly.entity_id
_entity_poly.type
_entity_poly.pdbx_seq_one_letter_code
_entity_poly.pdbx_strand_id
1 'polypeptide(L)'
;MGTKPREERTRPKQKTPTFLLELPLVVEPGQAARLRAHLEAGRQFYNAVLSSGQRRLRQMRADPAWQAARAIPRTHPQERRAAFSALRERYGFSEYAFHDLAKELRVSWLADHLDAVLAQTLATRAYRALNRICVGKARRVRFKSRGRGLSSLENKRNDTGLRFVLDTPAQGHRGWLIWHDDQLPALIDWDDPVVKHGLAHPVKYARLVRRPASSARAQGADREGERYVVQLALAGAPLQKPKHAVGSDTVGLDLGPASIAIVPRQAEARLEPLCAELRPDGRAIRRLQRRMERQRRAANPEHYDEKGRPRKRGKGAPRWKQSQGYQATRRRKAARERRLAAHRKSLHGQLVHQIVAVGHTIITEKLTYIGWQKRYGRSVGLRAPGMLIAHMRRTVASTGGTLREVPTRSTKLSQFCHGCGEVVPKPLSQRWHQCPCGIGPVQRDLYSAFLAAYLDPAADLTPSCAQYVVPWEGAEARLRAAHERVKERAKEGQVLPRSMGIPRARARLPQSRSEATQELLFLSRRGKVEAWKRRPEPPVLVPRESSEPLERSPDEQH
;
A
#
# COMPACT_ATOMS: atom_id res chain seq x y z
N MET A 1 17.09 -15.90 48.15
CA MET A 1 16.59 -15.15 47.00
C MET A 1 15.66 -16.07 46.20
N GLY A 2 14.35 -15.93 46.41
CA GLY A 2 13.34 -16.83 45.88
C GLY A 2 13.07 -16.59 44.38
N THR A 3 13.24 -17.62 43.60
CA THR A 3 12.85 -17.65 42.16
C THR A 3 11.31 -17.71 42.09
N LYS A 4 10.70 -16.66 41.57
CA LYS A 4 9.25 -16.64 41.28
C LYS A 4 8.90 -17.72 40.28
N PRO A 5 7.78 -18.46 40.47
CA PRO A 5 7.32 -19.55 39.61
C PRO A 5 7.02 -19.07 38.20
N ARG A 6 7.28 -19.94 37.19
CA ARG A 6 7.20 -19.71 35.74
C ARG A 6 5.79 -19.48 35.21
N GLU A 7 4.74 -19.66 36.00
CA GLU A 7 3.34 -19.61 35.56
C GLU A 7 2.73 -18.21 35.47
N GLU A 8 3.31 -17.18 36.08
CA GLU A 8 2.79 -15.80 36.00
C GLU A 8 3.18 -15.02 34.72
N ARG A 9 3.92 -15.63 33.79
CA ARG A 9 4.42 -14.97 32.57
C ARG A 9 3.49 -15.06 31.34
N THR A 10 2.34 -15.67 31.40
CA THR A 10 1.55 -16.04 30.19
C THR A 10 0.25 -15.28 29.97
N ARG A 11 -0.10 -14.27 30.73
CA ARG A 11 -1.19 -13.37 30.32
C ARG A 11 -0.66 -12.42 29.24
N PRO A 12 -1.17 -12.48 27.98
CA PRO A 12 -0.79 -11.51 26.95
C PRO A 12 -1.18 -10.13 27.46
N LYS A 13 -0.18 -9.26 27.70
CA LYS A 13 -0.45 -7.85 28.06
C LYS A 13 -1.36 -7.27 26.99
N GLN A 14 -2.56 -6.94 27.35
CA GLN A 14 -3.56 -6.32 26.48
C GLN A 14 -2.92 -5.04 25.90
N LYS A 15 -2.68 -5.04 24.60
CA LYS A 15 -2.01 -3.90 23.93
C LYS A 15 -2.95 -2.71 23.99
N THR A 16 -2.63 -1.73 24.81
CA THR A 16 -3.37 -0.47 24.85
C THR A 16 -3.48 0.10 23.42
N PRO A 17 -4.67 0.45 22.95
CA PRO A 17 -4.85 1.11 21.66
C PRO A 17 -3.89 2.28 21.49
N THR A 18 -3.58 2.64 20.27
CA THR A 18 -2.60 3.70 19.98
C THR A 18 -3.06 4.52 18.80
N PHE A 19 -3.05 5.83 18.93
CA PHE A 19 -3.33 6.76 17.84
C PHE A 19 -2.17 7.75 17.64
N LEU A 20 -2.20 8.51 16.55
CA LEU A 20 -1.13 9.43 16.19
C LEU A 20 -1.65 10.87 16.19
N LEU A 21 -0.90 11.75 16.86
CA LEU A 21 -1.00 13.19 16.74
C LEU A 21 0.23 13.71 15.99
N GLU A 22 0.05 14.65 15.09
CA GLU A 22 1.12 15.27 14.33
C GLU A 22 1.14 16.77 14.57
N LEU A 23 2.29 17.29 15.04
CA LEU A 23 2.50 18.70 15.31
C LEU A 23 3.65 19.23 14.44
N PRO A 24 3.51 20.39 13.77
CA PRO A 24 4.62 21.04 13.09
C PRO A 24 5.69 21.47 14.11
N LEU A 25 6.96 21.45 13.66
CA LEU A 25 8.09 21.94 14.45
C LEU A 25 8.61 23.24 13.83
N VAL A 26 8.98 24.18 14.68
CA VAL A 26 9.79 25.35 14.30
C VAL A 26 11.25 24.93 14.35
N VAL A 27 11.95 25.07 13.26
CA VAL A 27 13.35 24.60 13.13
C VAL A 27 14.19 25.69 12.51
N GLU A 28 15.20 26.11 13.23
CA GLU A 28 16.17 27.10 12.79
C GLU A 28 17.14 26.52 11.74
N PRO A 29 17.79 27.36 10.90
CA PRO A 29 18.68 26.87 9.84
C PRO A 29 19.82 25.97 10.36
N GLY A 30 20.42 26.30 11.51
CA GLY A 30 21.47 25.51 12.17
C GLY A 30 20.94 24.14 12.64
N GLN A 31 19.78 24.13 13.30
CA GLN A 31 19.08 22.91 13.73
C GLN A 31 18.71 22.06 12.51
N ALA A 32 18.18 22.66 11.43
CA ALA A 32 17.86 21.94 10.22
C ALA A 32 19.07 21.24 9.59
N ALA A 33 20.26 21.88 9.66
CA ALA A 33 21.51 21.28 9.19
C ALA A 33 21.88 20.05 10.05
N ARG A 34 21.82 20.16 11.39
CA ARG A 34 22.08 19.03 12.30
C ARG A 34 21.09 17.88 12.08
N LEU A 35 19.78 18.18 11.98
CA LEU A 35 18.76 17.17 11.73
C LEU A 35 18.98 16.43 10.39
N ARG A 36 19.47 17.13 9.36
CA ARG A 36 19.86 16.50 8.08
C ARG A 36 21.06 15.58 8.26
N ALA A 37 22.06 15.97 9.05
CA ALA A 37 23.23 15.13 9.36
C ALA A 37 22.79 13.84 10.10
N HIS A 38 21.96 13.96 11.12
CA HIS A 38 21.40 12.81 11.84
C HIS A 38 20.59 11.87 10.94
N LEU A 39 19.75 12.42 10.06
CA LEU A 39 18.98 11.61 9.09
C LEU A 39 19.90 10.94 8.06
N GLU A 40 21.01 11.56 7.65
CA GLU A 40 22.00 10.97 6.75
C GLU A 40 22.78 9.85 7.44
N ALA A 41 23.23 10.06 8.68
CA ALA A 41 23.85 9.03 9.49
C ALA A 41 22.92 7.82 9.66
N GLY A 42 21.65 8.07 10.00
CA GLY A 42 20.63 7.03 10.07
C GLY A 42 20.41 6.28 8.75
N ARG A 43 20.53 6.97 7.59
CA ARG A 43 20.50 6.34 6.28
C ARG A 43 21.67 5.39 6.05
N GLN A 44 22.87 5.82 6.39
CA GLN A 44 24.09 5.00 6.24
C GLN A 44 24.02 3.80 7.17
N PHE A 45 23.67 4.02 8.43
CA PHE A 45 23.46 2.96 9.40
C PHE A 45 22.43 1.92 8.94
N TYR A 46 21.23 2.36 8.52
CA TYR A 46 20.20 1.45 7.98
C TYR A 46 20.73 0.62 6.79
N ASN A 47 21.51 1.23 5.91
CA ASN A 47 22.08 0.53 4.76
C ASN A 47 23.17 -0.47 5.17
N ALA A 48 23.99 -0.17 6.17
CA ALA A 48 25.00 -1.09 6.71
C ALA A 48 24.33 -2.34 7.32
N VAL A 49 23.34 -2.14 8.21
CA VAL A 49 22.54 -3.24 8.78
C VAL A 49 21.86 -4.05 7.68
N LEU A 50 21.28 -3.38 6.67
CA LEU A 50 20.61 -4.05 5.55
C LEU A 50 21.60 -4.90 4.73
N SER A 51 22.82 -4.41 4.50
CA SER A 51 23.88 -5.12 3.78
C SER A 51 24.32 -6.38 4.51
N SER A 52 24.62 -6.25 5.81
CA SER A 52 24.99 -7.39 6.66
C SER A 52 23.87 -8.41 6.75
N GLY A 53 22.63 -7.96 6.94
CA GLY A 53 21.48 -8.87 6.96
C GLY A 53 21.20 -9.54 5.61
N GLN A 54 21.49 -8.90 4.47
CA GLN A 54 21.42 -9.56 3.16
C GLN A 54 22.49 -10.65 3.01
N ARG A 55 23.69 -10.46 3.58
CA ARG A 55 24.74 -11.47 3.59
C ARG A 55 24.28 -12.70 4.39
N ARG A 56 23.79 -12.51 5.62
CA ARG A 56 23.22 -13.57 6.46
C ARG A 56 22.09 -14.33 5.75
N LEU A 57 21.16 -13.61 5.10
CA LEU A 57 20.05 -14.23 4.35
C LEU A 57 20.55 -15.07 3.15
N ARG A 58 21.61 -14.62 2.45
CA ARG A 58 22.20 -15.38 1.33
C ARG A 58 22.88 -16.65 1.83
N GLN A 59 23.67 -16.55 2.90
CA GLN A 59 24.34 -17.70 3.53
C GLN A 59 23.29 -18.72 4.00
N MET A 60 22.27 -18.29 4.75
CA MET A 60 21.18 -19.15 5.20
C MET A 60 20.47 -19.87 4.05
N ARG A 61 20.30 -19.22 2.90
CA ARG A 61 19.63 -19.83 1.73
C ARG A 61 20.53 -20.75 0.93
N ALA A 62 21.84 -20.61 1.03
CA ALA A 62 22.83 -21.49 0.42
C ALA A 62 23.06 -22.76 1.24
N ASP A 63 22.67 -22.79 2.51
CA ASP A 63 22.75 -23.97 3.37
C ASP A 63 21.83 -25.10 2.83
N PRO A 64 22.33 -26.35 2.66
CA PRO A 64 21.51 -27.50 2.26
C PRO A 64 20.27 -27.69 3.15
N ALA A 65 20.40 -27.44 4.46
CA ALA A 65 19.30 -27.51 5.42
C ALA A 65 18.12 -26.56 5.08
N TRP A 66 18.40 -25.48 4.33
CA TRP A 66 17.32 -24.62 3.83
C TRP A 66 16.43 -25.33 2.81
N GLN A 67 17.01 -26.12 1.93
CA GLN A 67 16.23 -26.89 0.95
C GLN A 67 15.49 -28.04 1.63
N ALA A 68 16.14 -28.71 2.59
CA ALA A 68 15.49 -29.73 3.42
C ALA A 68 14.27 -29.16 4.16
N ALA A 69 14.40 -28.01 4.83
CA ALA A 69 13.29 -27.34 5.49
C ALA A 69 12.16 -26.92 4.52
N ARG A 70 12.47 -26.60 3.27
CA ARG A 70 11.47 -26.32 2.23
C ARG A 70 10.74 -27.56 1.74
N ALA A 71 11.41 -28.69 1.72
CA ALA A 71 10.85 -29.98 1.30
C ALA A 71 9.81 -30.52 2.31
N ILE A 72 9.91 -30.16 3.59
CA ILE A 72 8.92 -30.55 4.60
C ILE A 72 7.52 -30.12 4.13
N PRO A 73 6.55 -31.05 4.05
CA PRO A 73 5.19 -30.77 3.59
C PRO A 73 4.51 -29.68 4.44
N ARG A 74 3.60 -28.92 3.83
CA ARG A 74 2.81 -27.91 4.55
C ARG A 74 1.83 -28.51 5.54
N THR A 75 1.56 -29.78 5.44
CA THR A 75 0.77 -30.57 6.38
C THR A 75 1.47 -30.79 7.72
N HIS A 76 2.81 -30.62 7.77
CA HIS A 76 3.65 -30.70 8.99
C HIS A 76 4.15 -29.30 9.41
N PRO A 77 3.24 -28.39 9.87
CA PRO A 77 3.60 -26.99 10.08
C PRO A 77 4.53 -26.78 11.27
N GLN A 78 4.49 -27.66 12.28
CA GLN A 78 5.33 -27.55 13.47
C GLN A 78 6.79 -27.90 13.15
N GLU A 79 7.04 -29.06 12.53
CA GLU A 79 8.35 -29.52 12.09
C GLU A 79 9.00 -28.50 11.13
N ARG A 80 8.24 -28.05 10.13
CA ARG A 80 8.69 -27.05 9.20
C ARG A 80 9.07 -25.73 9.88
N ARG A 81 8.31 -25.31 10.91
CA ARG A 81 8.62 -24.12 11.70
C ARG A 81 9.88 -24.29 12.52
N ALA A 82 10.08 -25.45 13.15
CA ALA A 82 11.26 -25.78 13.92
C ALA A 82 12.53 -25.75 13.06
N ALA A 83 12.50 -26.39 11.88
CA ALA A 83 13.61 -26.42 10.93
C ALA A 83 14.02 -25.00 10.48
N PHE A 84 13.05 -24.13 10.12
CA PHE A 84 13.36 -22.74 9.78
C PHE A 84 13.80 -21.90 10.98
N SER A 85 13.35 -22.22 12.20
CA SER A 85 13.79 -21.53 13.42
C SER A 85 15.25 -21.82 13.72
N ALA A 86 15.68 -23.08 13.67
CA ALA A 86 17.07 -23.50 13.85
C ALA A 86 18.02 -22.83 12.83
N LEU A 87 17.60 -22.75 11.56
CA LEU A 87 18.36 -22.03 10.54
C LEU A 87 18.49 -20.54 10.84
N ARG A 88 17.44 -19.90 11.27
CA ARG A 88 17.46 -18.47 11.63
C ARG A 88 18.36 -18.19 12.81
N GLU A 89 18.39 -19.08 13.79
CA GLU A 89 19.26 -19.00 14.95
C GLU A 89 20.72 -19.15 14.52
N ARG A 90 21.07 -20.20 13.77
CA ARG A 90 22.42 -20.46 13.25
C ARG A 90 23.00 -19.28 12.50
N TYR A 91 22.21 -18.58 11.68
CA TYR A 91 22.66 -17.44 10.88
C TYR A 91 22.39 -16.07 11.53
N GLY A 92 21.98 -16.03 12.79
CA GLY A 92 21.65 -14.77 13.47
C GLY A 92 20.59 -13.96 12.72
N PHE A 93 19.57 -14.62 12.15
CA PHE A 93 18.52 -13.97 11.37
C PHE A 93 17.24 -13.76 12.19
N SER A 94 17.38 -13.11 13.34
CA SER A 94 16.30 -12.72 14.25
C SER A 94 16.31 -11.21 14.50
N GLU A 95 15.21 -10.66 15.02
CA GLU A 95 15.15 -9.21 15.35
C GLU A 95 16.18 -8.86 16.42
N TYR A 96 16.40 -9.71 17.41
CA TYR A 96 17.39 -9.52 18.48
C TYR A 96 18.82 -9.55 17.94
N ALA A 97 19.17 -10.53 17.11
CA ALA A 97 20.49 -10.60 16.49
C ALA A 97 20.81 -9.40 15.57
N PHE A 98 19.76 -8.72 15.06
CA PHE A 98 19.91 -7.43 14.35
C PHE A 98 20.08 -6.25 15.32
N HIS A 99 19.58 -6.35 16.54
CA HIS A 99 19.87 -5.35 17.58
C HIS A 99 21.31 -5.46 18.07
N ASP A 100 21.87 -6.68 18.17
CA ASP A 100 23.28 -6.89 18.51
C ASP A 100 24.18 -6.34 17.40
N LEU A 101 23.88 -6.63 16.14
CA LEU A 101 24.56 -6.04 14.98
C LEU A 101 24.45 -4.50 15.00
N ALA A 102 23.32 -3.94 15.45
CA ALA A 102 23.17 -2.50 15.58
C ALA A 102 24.09 -1.92 16.66
N LYS A 103 24.28 -2.62 17.76
CA LYS A 103 25.21 -2.26 18.82
C LYS A 103 26.65 -2.23 18.30
N GLU A 104 27.07 -3.28 17.58
CA GLU A 104 28.38 -3.35 16.95
C GLU A 104 28.65 -2.21 15.98
N LEU A 105 27.70 -1.93 15.07
CA LEU A 105 27.85 -0.90 14.04
C LEU A 105 27.78 0.53 14.58
N ARG A 106 27.27 0.75 15.78
CA ARG A 106 27.12 2.09 16.39
C ARG A 106 28.40 2.60 17.05
N VAL A 107 29.45 1.80 17.17
CA VAL A 107 30.69 2.12 17.91
C VAL A 107 31.52 3.26 17.28
N SER A 108 31.24 3.65 16.04
CA SER A 108 31.95 4.70 15.31
C SER A 108 31.26 6.08 15.48
N TRP A 109 31.67 7.06 14.69
CA TRP A 109 31.06 8.39 14.57
C TRP A 109 29.52 8.38 14.47
N LEU A 110 28.93 7.22 14.14
CA LEU A 110 27.47 7.04 14.13
C LEU A 110 26.85 7.19 15.52
N ALA A 111 27.63 6.97 16.59
CA ALA A 111 27.17 7.15 17.97
C ALA A 111 26.83 8.62 18.28
N ASP A 112 27.52 9.58 17.67
CA ASP A 112 27.30 11.00 17.85
C ASP A 112 25.97 11.48 17.22
N HIS A 113 25.44 10.69 16.29
CA HIS A 113 24.22 11.00 15.56
C HIS A 113 23.02 10.12 15.91
N LEU A 114 23.24 8.96 16.49
CA LEU A 114 22.21 7.95 16.74
C LEU A 114 22.37 7.36 18.14
N ASP A 115 21.43 7.63 19.01
CA ASP A 115 21.35 6.91 20.27
C ASP A 115 21.01 5.41 20.06
N ALA A 116 21.27 4.61 21.09
CA ALA A 116 21.13 3.15 21.01
C ALA A 116 19.72 2.71 20.60
N VAL A 117 18.69 3.41 21.08
CA VAL A 117 17.30 3.06 20.80
C VAL A 117 16.93 3.37 19.35
N LEU A 118 17.39 4.50 18.80
CA LEU A 118 17.20 4.83 17.38
C LEU A 118 17.92 3.82 16.48
N ALA A 119 19.15 3.43 16.82
CA ALA A 119 19.88 2.39 16.08
C ALA A 119 19.11 1.07 16.08
N GLN A 120 18.58 0.63 17.21
CA GLN A 120 17.74 -0.56 17.30
C GLN A 120 16.47 -0.46 16.46
N THR A 121 15.78 0.70 16.42
CA THR A 121 14.58 0.86 15.58
C THR A 121 14.91 0.80 14.09
N LEU A 122 16.05 1.33 13.67
CA LEU A 122 16.54 1.22 12.29
C LEU A 122 16.90 -0.24 11.94
N ALA A 123 17.52 -0.99 12.87
CA ALA A 123 17.81 -2.40 12.70
C ALA A 123 16.52 -3.24 12.58
N THR A 124 15.53 -2.98 13.42
CA THR A 124 14.19 -3.59 13.30
C THR A 124 13.56 -3.32 11.93
N ARG A 125 13.67 -2.09 11.41
CA ARG A 125 13.17 -1.76 10.05
C ARG A 125 13.91 -2.54 8.96
N ALA A 126 15.23 -2.70 9.06
CA ALA A 126 16.03 -3.48 8.13
C ALA A 126 15.67 -4.97 8.20
N TYR A 127 15.59 -5.53 9.39
CA TYR A 127 15.15 -6.90 9.62
C TYR A 127 13.77 -7.17 9.02
N ARG A 128 12.78 -6.34 9.31
CA ARG A 128 11.42 -6.49 8.78
C ARG A 128 11.39 -6.45 7.25
N ALA A 129 12.21 -5.61 6.62
CA ALA A 129 12.34 -5.56 5.16
C ALA A 129 12.91 -6.88 4.59
N LEU A 130 13.95 -7.43 5.21
CA LEU A 130 14.59 -8.70 4.83
C LEU A 130 13.70 -9.91 5.13
N ASN A 131 13.04 -9.90 6.29
CA ASN A 131 12.12 -10.98 6.65
C ASN A 131 10.98 -11.13 5.64
N ARG A 132 10.50 -10.03 5.04
CA ARG A 132 9.53 -10.10 3.94
C ARG A 132 10.06 -10.84 2.71
N ILE A 133 11.38 -10.78 2.44
CA ILE A 133 12.01 -11.59 1.38
C ILE A 133 12.13 -13.04 1.85
N CYS A 134 12.56 -13.26 3.09
CA CYS A 134 12.71 -14.59 3.68
C CYS A 134 11.41 -15.39 3.55
N VAL A 135 10.28 -14.79 3.90
CA VAL A 135 8.94 -15.43 3.84
C VAL A 135 8.24 -15.30 2.47
N GLY A 136 8.94 -14.90 1.42
CA GLY A 136 8.40 -14.82 0.05
C GLY A 136 7.41 -13.65 -0.22
N LYS A 137 7.21 -12.75 0.76
CA LYS A 137 6.31 -11.58 0.62
C LYS A 137 6.92 -10.41 -0.15
N ALA A 138 8.22 -10.46 -0.47
CA ALA A 138 8.92 -9.48 -1.29
C ALA A 138 10.02 -10.16 -2.13
N ARG A 139 10.31 -9.62 -3.31
CA ARG A 139 11.38 -10.14 -4.19
C ARG A 139 12.75 -9.56 -3.86
N ARG A 140 12.81 -8.29 -3.45
CA ARG A 140 14.07 -7.56 -3.16
C ARG A 140 13.85 -6.46 -2.15
N VAL A 141 14.89 -6.10 -1.41
CA VAL A 141 14.98 -4.85 -0.66
C VAL A 141 15.70 -3.78 -1.49
N ARG A 142 15.52 -2.53 -1.11
CA ARG A 142 16.19 -1.40 -1.74
C ARG A 142 16.96 -0.63 -0.69
N PHE A 143 18.23 -0.40 -0.96
CA PHE A 143 19.03 0.54 -0.19
C PHE A 143 18.47 1.96 -0.29
N LYS A 144 18.61 2.72 0.77
CA LYS A 144 18.25 4.14 0.79
C LYS A 144 19.35 4.93 0.08
N SER A 145 19.03 5.49 -1.08
CA SER A 145 19.97 6.35 -1.80
C SER A 145 20.12 7.72 -1.12
N ARG A 146 21.27 8.38 -1.27
CA ARG A 146 21.52 9.74 -0.76
C ARG A 146 20.42 10.73 -1.19
N GLY A 147 19.99 10.69 -2.45
CA GLY A 147 18.95 11.59 -2.96
C GLY A 147 17.52 11.31 -2.46
N ARG A 148 17.25 10.17 -1.79
CA ARG A 148 15.98 9.90 -1.12
C ARG A 148 16.06 10.05 0.39
N GLY A 149 17.22 9.77 0.96
CA GLY A 149 17.50 9.86 2.38
C GLY A 149 16.60 8.97 3.25
N LEU A 150 16.70 9.16 4.54
CA LEU A 150 15.64 8.83 5.48
C LEU A 150 14.72 10.04 5.63
N SER A 151 13.44 9.78 5.78
CA SER A 151 12.43 10.82 6.02
C SER A 151 11.93 10.82 7.45
N SER A 152 12.34 9.84 8.27
CA SER A 152 11.89 9.77 9.66
C SER A 152 12.81 8.91 10.53
N LEU A 153 12.97 9.33 11.77
CA LEU A 153 13.55 8.58 12.88
C LEU A 153 12.50 8.46 13.98
N GLU A 154 12.44 7.31 14.65
CA GLU A 154 11.47 7.07 15.74
C GLU A 154 12.14 6.43 16.92
N ASN A 155 11.71 6.83 18.11
CA ASN A 155 12.09 6.18 19.34
C ASN A 155 11.15 5.00 19.65
N LYS A 156 11.49 4.19 20.66
CA LYS A 156 10.62 3.12 21.21
C LYS A 156 9.82 3.60 22.41
N ARG A 157 10.34 4.58 23.14
CA ARG A 157 9.80 5.15 24.38
C ARG A 157 9.95 6.67 24.33
N ASN A 158 9.35 7.38 25.28
CA ASN A 158 9.40 8.84 25.37
C ASN A 158 10.22 9.34 26.57
N ASP A 159 11.01 8.47 27.18
CA ASP A 159 11.79 8.77 28.40
C ASP A 159 13.25 9.16 28.10
N THR A 160 13.83 8.70 27.02
CA THR A 160 15.23 8.92 26.67
C THR A 160 15.43 9.24 25.19
N GLY A 161 16.54 9.90 24.85
CA GLY A 161 16.90 10.24 23.46
C GLY A 161 15.86 11.15 22.80
N LEU A 162 15.40 10.78 21.62
CA LEU A 162 14.36 11.50 20.89
C LEU A 162 13.02 11.41 21.65
N ARG A 163 12.65 12.47 22.38
CA ARG A 163 11.44 12.52 23.22
C ARG A 163 10.68 13.82 23.05
N PHE A 164 9.40 13.78 23.34
CA PHE A 164 8.53 14.94 23.38
C PHE A 164 8.21 15.29 24.83
N VAL A 165 8.38 16.54 25.17
CA VAL A 165 8.07 17.10 26.49
C VAL A 165 7.02 18.18 26.32
N LEU A 166 6.03 18.18 27.18
CA LEU A 166 5.02 19.22 27.28
C LEU A 166 5.25 19.94 28.63
N ASP A 167 5.43 21.25 28.58
CA ASP A 167 5.54 22.07 29.75
C ASP A 167 4.22 22.09 30.53
N THR A 168 4.32 22.30 31.85
CA THR A 168 3.13 22.46 32.69
C THR A 168 2.36 23.74 32.33
N PRO A 169 1.06 23.85 32.68
CA PRO A 169 0.28 25.08 32.48
C PRO A 169 0.96 26.35 33.01
N ALA A 170 1.59 26.25 34.20
CA ALA A 170 2.34 27.35 34.81
C ALA A 170 3.57 27.77 33.98
N GLN A 171 4.11 26.90 33.12
CA GLN A 171 5.25 27.15 32.25
C GLN A 171 4.84 27.55 30.83
N GLY A 172 3.55 27.82 30.57
CA GLY A 172 3.02 28.33 29.30
C GLY A 172 2.60 27.29 28.28
N HIS A 173 2.38 26.03 28.66
CA HIS A 173 1.85 24.95 27.82
C HIS A 173 2.60 24.77 26.47
N ARG A 174 3.92 24.96 26.47
CA ARG A 174 4.74 24.77 25.27
C ARG A 174 5.13 23.32 25.12
N GLY A 175 5.23 22.85 23.91
CA GLY A 175 5.69 21.48 23.60
C GLY A 175 7.01 21.50 22.85
N TRP A 176 7.90 20.59 23.23
CA TRP A 176 9.26 20.51 22.70
C TRP A 176 9.58 19.09 22.24
N LEU A 177 10.14 18.98 21.03
CA LEU A 177 10.84 17.75 20.64
C LEU A 177 12.31 17.92 21.03
N ILE A 178 12.76 17.12 21.99
CA ILE A 178 14.14 17.14 22.49
C ILE A 178 14.90 15.99 21.83
N TRP A 179 16.06 16.29 21.26
CA TRP A 179 16.96 15.29 20.71
C TRP A 179 18.40 15.79 20.71
N HIS A 180 19.30 15.08 21.41
CA HIS A 180 20.64 15.58 21.78
C HIS A 180 20.51 16.97 22.42
N ASP A 181 21.26 17.95 21.96
CA ASP A 181 21.28 19.33 22.45
C ASP A 181 20.18 20.21 21.81
N ASP A 182 19.42 19.65 20.85
CA ASP A 182 18.38 20.40 20.16
C ASP A 182 17.04 20.32 20.91
N GLN A 183 16.48 21.48 21.21
CA GLN A 183 15.11 21.68 21.65
C GLN A 183 14.32 22.33 20.54
N LEU A 184 13.40 21.59 19.92
CA LEU A 184 12.64 22.01 18.77
C LEU A 184 11.20 22.33 19.21
N PRO A 185 10.76 23.60 19.19
CA PRO A 185 9.41 23.94 19.63
C PRO A 185 8.36 23.40 18.64
N ALA A 186 7.32 22.79 19.20
CA ALA A 186 6.16 22.35 18.44
C ALA A 186 5.12 23.46 18.36
N LEU A 187 4.54 23.65 17.20
CA LEU A 187 3.38 24.53 17.01
C LEU A 187 2.13 23.79 17.48
N ILE A 188 1.59 24.23 18.61
CA ILE A 188 0.39 23.66 19.23
C ILE A 188 -0.75 24.64 19.04
N ASP A 189 -1.79 24.19 18.33
CA ASP A 189 -3.06 24.88 18.23
C ASP A 189 -3.97 24.36 19.34
N TRP A 190 -4.06 25.13 20.42
CA TRP A 190 -4.88 24.76 21.58
C TRP A 190 -6.39 24.92 21.33
N ASP A 191 -6.81 25.54 20.22
CA ASP A 191 -8.21 25.63 19.84
C ASP A 191 -8.67 24.41 19.03
N ASP A 192 -7.74 23.62 18.44
CA ASP A 192 -8.08 22.35 17.81
C ASP A 192 -8.40 21.28 18.87
N PRO A 193 -9.65 20.80 18.94
CA PRO A 193 -10.05 19.77 19.90
C PRO A 193 -9.30 18.45 19.70
N VAL A 194 -8.78 18.17 18.52
CA VAL A 194 -7.95 16.97 18.25
C VAL A 194 -6.60 17.11 18.94
N VAL A 195 -6.02 18.30 18.94
CA VAL A 195 -4.73 18.58 19.60
C VAL A 195 -4.91 18.52 21.13
N LYS A 196 -5.94 19.19 21.67
CA LYS A 196 -6.28 19.10 23.10
C LYS A 196 -6.45 17.65 23.56
N HIS A 197 -7.31 16.91 22.88
CA HIS A 197 -7.53 15.48 23.18
C HIS A 197 -6.24 14.68 23.09
N GLY A 198 -5.44 14.89 22.05
CA GLY A 198 -4.20 14.15 21.85
C GLY A 198 -3.21 14.41 22.99
N LEU A 199 -2.96 15.66 23.34
CA LEU A 199 -1.99 16.03 24.36
C LEU A 199 -2.43 15.69 25.80
N ALA A 200 -3.72 15.40 26.01
CA ALA A 200 -4.22 14.86 27.28
C ALA A 200 -3.88 13.35 27.47
N HIS A 201 -3.34 12.68 26.44
CA HIS A 201 -3.00 11.25 26.50
C HIS A 201 -1.50 11.02 26.65
N PRO A 202 -1.07 9.95 27.37
CA PRO A 202 0.33 9.63 27.53
C PRO A 202 1.04 9.38 26.19
N VAL A 203 2.21 10.00 26.02
CA VAL A 203 3.06 9.80 24.84
C VAL A 203 3.85 8.50 25.00
N LYS A 204 3.59 7.51 24.17
CA LYS A 204 4.35 6.25 24.15
C LYS A 204 5.74 6.44 23.53
N TYR A 205 5.81 7.15 22.40
CA TYR A 205 7.06 7.52 21.75
C TYR A 205 6.85 8.66 20.75
N ALA A 206 7.93 9.36 20.46
CA ALA A 206 7.99 10.40 19.45
C ALA A 206 8.68 9.91 18.17
N ARG A 207 8.28 10.48 17.03
CA ARG A 207 8.89 10.26 15.73
C ARG A 207 9.13 11.61 15.06
N LEU A 208 10.39 11.92 14.75
CA LEU A 208 10.73 13.04 13.88
C LEU A 208 10.46 12.66 12.42
N VAL A 209 9.77 13.52 11.68
CA VAL A 209 9.46 13.31 10.27
C VAL A 209 9.83 14.55 9.46
N ARG A 210 10.67 14.35 8.44
CA ARG A 210 11.03 15.36 7.45
C ARG A 210 10.15 15.23 6.22
N ARG A 211 9.54 16.32 5.78
CA ARG A 211 8.69 16.38 4.59
C ARG A 211 9.09 17.53 3.67
N PRO A 212 8.94 17.39 2.34
CA PRO A 212 9.02 18.54 1.44
C PRO A 212 7.90 19.53 1.79
N ALA A 213 8.21 20.80 1.89
CA ALA A 213 7.20 21.84 2.01
C ALA A 213 6.34 21.88 0.73
N SER A 214 5.06 22.22 0.88
CA SER A 214 4.15 22.36 -0.26
C SER A 214 4.45 23.61 -1.08
N SER A 215 4.97 24.66 -0.44
CA SER A 215 5.48 25.88 -1.03
C SER A 215 6.69 26.36 -0.22
N ALA A 216 7.56 27.20 -0.80
CA ALA A 216 8.66 27.84 -0.08
C ALA A 216 8.16 28.80 1.02
N ARG A 217 6.87 29.19 0.98
CA ARG A 217 6.20 30.03 1.98
C ARG A 217 5.42 29.24 3.03
N ALA A 218 5.52 27.88 3.01
CA ALA A 218 4.80 27.07 4.01
C ALA A 218 5.39 27.34 5.40
N GLN A 219 4.52 27.58 6.37
CA GLN A 219 4.90 27.80 7.77
C GLN A 219 5.81 26.68 8.27
N GLY A 220 6.95 27.03 8.84
CA GLY A 220 7.97 26.09 9.31
C GLY A 220 8.80 25.42 8.20
N ALA A 221 8.80 25.96 6.95
CA ALA A 221 9.70 25.50 5.90
C ALA A 221 11.10 26.10 6.08
N ASP A 222 12.15 25.25 5.96
CA ASP A 222 13.53 25.72 5.93
C ASP A 222 13.91 26.32 4.55
N ARG A 223 15.14 26.89 4.46
CA ARG A 223 15.66 27.47 3.21
C ARG A 223 15.70 26.48 2.03
N GLU A 224 15.73 25.19 2.31
CA GLU A 224 15.73 24.13 1.28
C GLU A 224 14.30 23.68 0.90
N GLY A 225 13.25 24.29 1.46
CA GLY A 225 11.86 23.93 1.22
C GLY A 225 11.48 22.60 1.87
N GLU A 226 12.06 22.28 3.02
CA GLU A 226 11.71 21.15 3.86
C GLU A 226 10.98 21.64 5.12
N ARG A 227 10.14 20.83 5.69
CA ARG A 227 9.50 21.04 6.98
C ARG A 227 9.64 19.81 7.86
N TYR A 228 9.73 20.06 9.14
CA TYR A 228 9.84 19.03 10.15
C TYR A 228 8.55 18.97 10.96
N VAL A 229 8.14 17.77 11.31
CA VAL A 229 6.98 17.53 12.16
C VAL A 229 7.32 16.43 13.17
N VAL A 230 6.76 16.55 14.36
CA VAL A 230 6.76 15.44 15.32
C VAL A 230 5.46 14.67 15.17
N GLN A 231 5.56 13.34 15.10
CA GLN A 231 4.43 12.42 15.22
C GLN A 231 4.52 11.77 16.59
N LEU A 232 3.55 12.05 17.45
CA LEU A 232 3.40 11.45 18.77
C LEU A 232 2.53 10.20 18.64
N ALA A 233 3.03 9.08 19.12
CA ALA A 233 2.24 7.87 19.30
C ALA A 233 1.66 7.89 20.71
N LEU A 234 0.37 8.10 20.83
CA LEU A 234 -0.37 8.32 22.06
C LEU A 234 -1.12 7.06 22.49
N ALA A 235 -1.21 6.84 23.81
CA ALA A 235 -2.02 5.75 24.34
C ALA A 235 -3.50 6.13 24.31
N GLY A 236 -4.38 5.22 23.90
CA GLY A 236 -5.83 5.46 23.87
C GLY A 236 -6.40 5.46 22.45
N ALA A 237 -7.61 5.98 22.30
CA ALA A 237 -8.34 6.12 21.05
C ALA A 237 -8.28 7.57 20.53
N PRO A 238 -8.28 7.79 19.21
CA PRO A 238 -8.34 9.14 18.64
C PRO A 238 -9.68 9.82 18.96
N LEU A 239 -9.68 11.14 19.03
CA LEU A 239 -10.91 11.92 19.16
C LEU A 239 -11.84 11.61 17.99
N GLN A 240 -13.06 11.19 18.30
CA GLN A 240 -14.13 11.10 17.34
C GLN A 240 -14.82 12.45 17.23
N LYS A 241 -14.70 13.08 16.07
CA LYS A 241 -15.36 14.38 15.84
C LYS A 241 -16.88 14.20 15.79
N PRO A 242 -17.67 15.06 16.38
CA PRO A 242 -19.16 14.96 16.38
C PRO A 242 -19.76 14.83 14.97
N LYS A 243 -19.15 15.48 13.98
CA LYS A 243 -19.55 15.38 12.56
C LYS A 243 -19.35 13.99 11.92
N HIS A 244 -18.70 13.06 12.59
CA HIS A 244 -18.47 11.69 12.13
C HIS A 244 -19.31 10.74 12.98
N ALA A 245 -20.61 10.72 12.74
CA ALA A 245 -21.52 9.79 13.39
C ALA A 245 -21.10 8.34 13.14
N VAL A 246 -21.50 7.46 14.05
CA VAL A 246 -21.31 6.00 13.95
C VAL A 246 -22.68 5.36 14.05
N GLY A 247 -23.09 4.68 12.99
CA GLY A 247 -24.36 3.96 12.96
C GLY A 247 -24.24 2.57 13.61
N SER A 248 -25.39 1.97 13.85
CA SER A 248 -25.47 0.63 14.49
C SER A 248 -25.67 -0.51 13.49
N ASP A 249 -25.94 -0.20 12.21
CA ASP A 249 -26.28 -1.22 11.21
C ASP A 249 -25.10 -2.13 10.84
N THR A 250 -25.41 -3.26 10.22
CA THR A 250 -24.43 -4.14 9.56
C THR A 250 -24.41 -3.84 8.06
N VAL A 251 -23.23 -3.56 7.52
CA VAL A 251 -23.05 -3.13 6.13
C VAL A 251 -22.25 -4.17 5.36
N GLY A 252 -22.83 -4.72 4.31
CA GLY A 252 -22.12 -5.54 3.33
C GLY A 252 -21.52 -4.69 2.23
N LEU A 253 -20.29 -5.02 1.82
CA LEU A 253 -19.57 -4.31 0.77
C LEU A 253 -19.10 -5.27 -0.32
N ASP A 254 -19.36 -4.93 -1.57
CA ASP A 254 -18.64 -5.49 -2.72
C ASP A 254 -17.77 -4.42 -3.38
N LEU A 255 -16.46 -4.61 -3.27
CA LEU A 255 -15.45 -3.66 -3.76
C LEU A 255 -14.90 -4.10 -5.09
N GLY A 256 -15.26 -3.37 -6.16
CA GLY A 256 -14.70 -3.52 -7.48
C GLY A 256 -13.43 -2.67 -7.74
N PRO A 257 -12.78 -2.83 -8.91
CA PRO A 257 -11.64 -2.00 -9.29
C PRO A 257 -11.98 -0.53 -9.52
N ALA A 258 -13.25 -0.20 -9.78
CA ALA A 258 -13.71 1.14 -10.13
C ALA A 258 -15.06 1.52 -9.51
N SER A 259 -15.73 0.60 -8.83
CA SER A 259 -17.03 0.77 -8.19
C SER A 259 -17.03 0.12 -6.81
N ILE A 260 -17.97 0.49 -5.99
CA ILE A 260 -18.26 -0.13 -4.70
C ILE A 260 -19.77 -0.21 -4.53
N ALA A 261 -20.27 -1.38 -4.17
CA ALA A 261 -21.62 -1.57 -3.69
C ALA A 261 -21.62 -1.54 -2.15
N ILE A 262 -22.56 -0.83 -1.56
CA ILE A 262 -22.71 -0.62 -0.13
C ILE A 262 -24.15 -0.96 0.21
N VAL A 263 -24.36 -2.04 0.93
CA VAL A 263 -25.69 -2.52 1.26
C VAL A 263 -25.81 -2.72 2.77
N PRO A 264 -26.43 -1.78 3.48
CA PRO A 264 -26.82 -1.95 4.87
C PRO A 264 -28.00 -2.91 5.00
N ARG A 265 -28.18 -3.51 6.17
CA ARG A 265 -29.35 -4.37 6.44
C ARG A 265 -30.65 -3.58 6.45
N GLN A 266 -30.66 -2.37 7.02
CA GLN A 266 -31.87 -1.56 7.21
C GLN A 266 -31.86 -0.31 6.34
N ALA A 267 -30.73 0.39 6.23
CA ALA A 267 -30.64 1.64 5.50
C ALA A 267 -30.57 1.44 3.97
N GLU A 268 -30.49 2.55 3.26
CA GLU A 268 -30.50 2.63 1.80
C GLU A 268 -29.26 1.98 1.17
N ALA A 269 -29.47 1.10 0.18
CA ALA A 269 -28.40 0.52 -0.62
C ALA A 269 -27.82 1.53 -1.63
N ARG A 270 -26.52 1.47 -1.89
CA ARG A 270 -25.83 2.38 -2.81
C ARG A 270 -24.85 1.63 -3.70
N LEU A 271 -24.80 2.01 -4.98
CA LEU A 271 -23.77 1.58 -5.91
C LEU A 271 -23.04 2.81 -6.43
N GLU A 272 -21.77 2.95 -6.10
CA GLU A 272 -21.02 4.17 -6.34
C GLU A 272 -19.72 3.94 -7.13
N PRO A 273 -19.33 4.90 -7.99
CA PRO A 273 -18.01 4.88 -8.60
C PRO A 273 -16.96 5.21 -7.55
N LEU A 274 -15.96 4.33 -7.42
CA LEU A 274 -14.87 4.52 -6.47
C LEU A 274 -13.98 5.69 -6.89
N CYS A 275 -13.92 6.76 -6.08
CA CYS A 275 -13.13 7.97 -6.33
C CYS A 275 -13.38 8.55 -7.74
N ALA A 276 -14.65 8.86 -8.07
CA ALA A 276 -15.05 9.41 -9.38
C ALA A 276 -14.34 10.73 -9.73
N GLU A 277 -14.11 11.57 -8.73
CA GLU A 277 -13.52 12.91 -8.85
C GLU A 277 -12.01 12.87 -9.16
N LEU A 278 -11.34 11.70 -9.00
CA LEU A 278 -9.94 11.57 -9.34
C LEU A 278 -9.73 11.64 -10.84
N ARG A 279 -9.27 12.80 -11.29
CA ARG A 279 -8.82 12.97 -12.68
C ARG A 279 -7.37 12.49 -12.81
N PRO A 280 -7.08 11.47 -13.65
CA PRO A 280 -5.71 11.02 -13.83
C PRO A 280 -4.89 12.09 -14.57
N ASP A 281 -3.91 12.65 -13.91
CA ASP A 281 -2.92 13.59 -14.50
C ASP A 281 -1.87 12.86 -15.37
N GLY A 282 -2.30 11.76 -16.00
CA GLY A 282 -1.41 10.82 -16.67
C GLY A 282 -0.71 11.39 -17.90
N ARG A 283 -1.34 12.36 -18.61
CA ARG A 283 -0.71 13.03 -19.76
C ARG A 283 0.44 13.94 -19.31
N ALA A 284 0.20 14.74 -18.26
CA ALA A 284 1.22 15.63 -17.71
C ALA A 284 2.36 14.86 -17.04
N ILE A 285 2.05 13.80 -16.28
CA ILE A 285 3.06 12.92 -15.68
C ILE A 285 3.91 12.25 -16.77
N ARG A 286 3.33 11.75 -17.86
CA ARG A 286 4.09 11.18 -18.98
C ARG A 286 4.96 12.22 -19.69
N ARG A 287 4.49 13.46 -19.86
CA ARG A 287 5.33 14.55 -20.40
C ARG A 287 6.55 14.80 -19.52
N LEU A 288 6.37 14.87 -18.21
CA LEU A 288 7.47 15.01 -17.26
C LEU A 288 8.43 13.81 -17.28
N GLN A 289 7.91 12.58 -17.39
CA GLN A 289 8.74 11.38 -17.53
C GLN A 289 9.60 11.41 -18.80
N ARG A 290 9.02 11.79 -19.95
CA ARG A 290 9.77 11.95 -21.21
C ARG A 290 10.84 13.05 -21.09
N ARG A 291 10.51 14.18 -20.44
CA ARG A 291 11.49 15.25 -20.19
C ARG A 291 12.63 14.77 -19.29
N MET A 292 12.33 14.06 -18.21
CA MET A 292 13.34 13.47 -17.34
C MET A 292 14.24 12.50 -18.11
N GLU A 293 13.70 11.70 -19.00
CA GLU A 293 14.48 10.75 -19.80
C GLU A 293 15.43 11.48 -20.77
N ARG A 294 14.94 12.52 -21.47
CA ARG A 294 15.82 13.35 -22.32
C ARG A 294 16.94 14.00 -21.52
N GLN A 295 16.63 14.61 -20.37
CA GLN A 295 17.62 15.23 -19.49
C GLN A 295 18.63 14.23 -18.93
N ARG A 296 18.18 13.00 -18.67
CA ARG A 296 19.04 11.92 -18.20
C ARG A 296 20.00 11.44 -19.28
N ARG A 297 19.55 11.31 -20.51
CA ARG A 297 20.40 10.97 -21.66
C ARG A 297 21.44 12.03 -21.94
N ALA A 298 21.02 13.28 -22.00
CA ALA A 298 21.94 14.40 -22.24
C ALA A 298 23.04 14.51 -21.18
N ALA A 299 22.74 14.19 -19.91
CA ALA A 299 23.73 14.23 -18.83
C ALA A 299 24.60 12.96 -18.71
N ASN A 300 24.29 11.89 -19.43
CA ASN A 300 24.94 10.58 -19.30
C ASN A 300 24.95 9.82 -20.64
N PRO A 301 25.54 10.36 -21.71
CA PRO A 301 25.55 9.69 -23.01
C PRO A 301 26.26 8.33 -22.95
N GLU A 302 27.29 8.19 -22.11
CA GLU A 302 28.06 6.97 -21.91
C GLU A 302 27.25 5.75 -21.42
N HIS A 303 26.08 6.01 -20.85
CA HIS A 303 25.21 4.95 -20.35
C HIS A 303 24.18 4.44 -21.37
N TYR A 304 24.23 4.93 -22.60
CA TYR A 304 23.30 4.54 -23.66
C TYR A 304 24.04 3.93 -24.85
N ASP A 305 23.36 3.00 -25.54
CA ASP A 305 23.85 2.47 -26.82
C ASP A 305 23.45 3.40 -27.99
N GLU A 306 23.93 3.11 -29.19
CA GLU A 306 23.64 3.85 -30.42
C GLU A 306 22.13 3.94 -30.72
N LYS A 307 21.36 2.94 -30.29
CA LYS A 307 19.89 2.90 -30.40
C LYS A 307 19.20 3.66 -29.27
N GLY A 308 19.96 4.36 -28.41
CA GLY A 308 19.43 5.12 -27.27
C GLY A 308 18.83 4.27 -26.15
N ARG A 309 19.22 2.99 -26.03
CA ARG A 309 18.79 2.09 -24.95
C ARG A 309 19.80 2.11 -23.81
N PRO A 310 19.36 2.05 -22.54
CA PRO A 310 20.31 1.99 -21.43
C PRO A 310 21.18 0.72 -21.52
N ARG A 311 22.49 0.89 -21.50
CA ARG A 311 23.46 -0.23 -21.44
C ARG A 311 23.29 -1.00 -20.15
N LYS A 312 23.49 -2.33 -20.18
CA LYS A 312 23.55 -3.13 -18.95
C LYS A 312 24.75 -2.67 -18.11
N ARG A 313 24.51 -2.42 -16.83
CA ARG A 313 25.52 -1.90 -15.92
C ARG A 313 26.50 -3.01 -15.52
N GLY A 314 27.75 -2.92 -15.99
CA GLY A 314 28.86 -3.77 -15.54
C GLY A 314 29.47 -3.33 -14.20
N LYS A 315 30.39 -4.14 -13.64
CA LYS A 315 31.25 -3.72 -12.53
C LYS A 315 32.09 -2.51 -13.01
N GLY A 316 32.18 -1.44 -12.20
CA GLY A 316 32.94 -0.23 -12.57
C GLY A 316 32.21 0.80 -13.44
N ALA A 317 30.97 0.56 -13.85
CA ALA A 317 30.23 1.52 -14.67
C ALA A 317 30.12 2.90 -13.97
N PRO A 318 30.28 4.02 -14.72
CA PRO A 318 30.21 5.38 -14.19
C PRO A 318 28.94 5.64 -13.39
N ARG A 319 28.99 6.56 -12.44
CA ARG A 319 27.79 6.96 -11.67
C ARG A 319 26.91 7.85 -12.53
N TRP A 320 25.60 7.63 -12.47
CA TRP A 320 24.62 8.50 -13.13
C TRP A 320 24.69 9.93 -12.62
N LYS A 321 24.99 10.88 -13.50
CA LYS A 321 24.95 12.31 -13.23
C LYS A 321 23.50 12.79 -13.26
N GLN A 322 23.11 13.59 -12.27
CA GLN A 322 21.78 14.18 -12.19
C GLN A 322 21.90 15.69 -12.34
N SER A 323 21.58 16.21 -13.53
CA SER A 323 21.56 17.65 -13.77
C SER A 323 20.53 18.36 -12.90
N GLN A 324 20.71 19.64 -12.63
CA GLN A 324 19.73 20.46 -11.89
C GLN A 324 18.36 20.44 -12.59
N GLY A 325 18.32 20.52 -13.92
CA GLY A 325 17.09 20.43 -14.71
C GLY A 325 16.36 19.11 -14.51
N TYR A 326 17.09 17.98 -14.45
CA TYR A 326 16.52 16.67 -14.13
C TYR A 326 15.92 16.64 -12.72
N GLN A 327 16.64 17.17 -11.74
CA GLN A 327 16.17 17.22 -10.35
C GLN A 327 14.91 18.09 -10.21
N ALA A 328 14.89 19.26 -10.85
CA ALA A 328 13.71 20.15 -10.86
C ALA A 328 12.49 19.46 -11.51
N THR A 329 12.67 18.79 -12.65
CA THR A 329 11.59 18.05 -13.33
C THR A 329 11.09 16.88 -12.46
N ARG A 330 11.99 16.17 -11.79
CA ARG A 330 11.67 15.11 -10.83
C ARG A 330 10.86 15.63 -9.64
N ARG A 331 11.23 16.81 -9.07
CA ARG A 331 10.47 17.46 -8.00
C ARG A 331 9.05 17.81 -8.46
N ARG A 332 8.89 18.38 -9.65
CA ARG A 332 7.58 18.71 -10.25
C ARG A 332 6.70 17.46 -10.44
N LYS A 333 7.29 16.38 -10.98
CA LYS A 333 6.59 15.09 -11.11
C LYS A 333 6.13 14.55 -9.75
N ALA A 334 7.02 14.53 -8.77
CA ALA A 334 6.71 14.05 -7.43
C ALA A 334 5.64 14.89 -6.73
N ALA A 335 5.62 16.21 -6.95
CA ALA A 335 4.59 17.10 -6.41
C ALA A 335 3.19 16.76 -6.97
N ARG A 336 3.08 16.51 -8.29
CA ARG A 336 1.81 16.09 -8.90
C ARG A 336 1.32 14.74 -8.36
N GLU A 337 2.23 13.76 -8.24
CA GLU A 337 1.90 12.45 -7.68
C GLU A 337 1.45 12.54 -6.21
N ARG A 338 2.07 13.43 -5.41
CA ARG A 338 1.65 13.68 -4.03
C ARG A 338 0.26 14.31 -3.93
N ARG A 339 -0.03 15.32 -4.78
CA ARG A 339 -1.37 15.95 -4.81
C ARG A 339 -2.45 14.92 -5.13
N LEU A 340 -2.23 14.06 -6.15
CA LEU A 340 -3.16 13.00 -6.50
C LEU A 340 -3.34 12.00 -5.35
N ALA A 341 -2.26 11.63 -4.66
CA ALA A 341 -2.31 10.73 -3.53
C ALA A 341 -3.04 11.34 -2.31
N ALA A 342 -2.86 12.65 -2.07
CA ALA A 342 -3.54 13.37 -1.00
C ALA A 342 -5.05 13.47 -1.28
N HIS A 343 -5.46 13.86 -2.51
CA HIS A 343 -6.86 13.92 -2.92
C HIS A 343 -7.53 12.54 -2.79
N ARG A 344 -6.88 11.47 -3.30
CA ARG A 344 -7.37 10.11 -3.13
C ARG A 344 -7.57 9.74 -1.65
N LYS A 345 -6.62 10.12 -0.77
CA LYS A 345 -6.74 9.85 0.67
C LYS A 345 -7.94 10.58 1.28
N SER A 346 -8.21 11.82 0.84
CA SER A 346 -9.38 12.59 1.27
C SER A 346 -10.68 11.89 0.85
N LEU A 347 -10.83 11.52 -0.43
CA LEU A 347 -11.99 10.80 -0.94
C LEU A 347 -12.22 9.46 -0.23
N HIS A 348 -11.15 8.72 0.05
CA HIS A 348 -11.25 7.50 0.86
C HIS A 348 -11.74 7.81 2.29
N GLY A 349 -11.28 8.91 2.89
CA GLY A 349 -11.73 9.34 4.21
C GLY A 349 -13.22 9.65 4.23
N GLN A 350 -13.71 10.45 3.27
CA GLN A 350 -15.12 10.79 3.14
C GLN A 350 -15.98 9.53 2.97
N LEU A 351 -15.61 8.64 2.05
CA LEU A 351 -16.36 7.40 1.81
C LEU A 351 -16.38 6.48 3.05
N VAL A 352 -15.25 6.35 3.75
CA VAL A 352 -15.18 5.53 4.97
C VAL A 352 -16.08 6.09 6.06
N HIS A 353 -16.08 7.42 6.26
CA HIS A 353 -16.96 8.05 7.24
C HIS A 353 -18.44 7.92 6.86
N GLN A 354 -18.79 8.03 5.58
CA GLN A 354 -20.15 7.79 5.10
C GLN A 354 -20.62 6.34 5.35
N ILE A 355 -19.74 5.37 5.19
CA ILE A 355 -20.08 3.96 5.46
C ILE A 355 -20.23 3.72 6.96
N VAL A 356 -19.30 4.24 7.77
CA VAL A 356 -19.33 4.09 9.23
C VAL A 356 -20.50 4.83 9.86
N ALA A 357 -20.95 5.94 9.26
CA ALA A 357 -22.15 6.67 9.70
C ALA A 357 -23.43 5.83 9.59
N VAL A 358 -23.47 4.84 8.71
CA VAL A 358 -24.59 3.90 8.56
C VAL A 358 -24.46 2.73 9.53
N GLY A 359 -23.25 2.14 9.62
CA GLY A 359 -23.06 1.00 10.48
C GLY A 359 -21.59 0.77 10.87
N HIS A 360 -21.40 0.17 12.04
CA HIS A 360 -20.09 -0.10 12.60
C HIS A 360 -19.61 -1.56 12.39
N THR A 361 -20.53 -2.46 11.97
CA THR A 361 -20.18 -3.83 11.57
C THR A 361 -20.13 -3.91 10.06
N ILE A 362 -18.94 -4.11 9.51
CA ILE A 362 -18.70 -4.09 8.07
C ILE A 362 -18.18 -5.43 7.61
N ILE A 363 -18.80 -6.01 6.59
CA ILE A 363 -18.43 -7.32 6.02
C ILE A 363 -18.09 -7.13 4.54
N THR A 364 -16.92 -7.64 4.11
CA THR A 364 -16.47 -7.56 2.73
C THR A 364 -15.62 -8.77 2.35
N GLU A 365 -15.50 -9.07 1.07
CA GLU A 365 -14.62 -10.12 0.60
C GLU A 365 -13.12 -9.76 0.72
N LYS A 366 -12.30 -10.76 1.06
CA LYS A 366 -10.84 -10.63 1.12
C LYS A 366 -10.23 -10.71 -0.27
N LEU A 367 -9.94 -9.55 -0.86
CA LEU A 367 -9.51 -9.43 -2.25
C LEU A 367 -8.00 -9.57 -2.44
N THR A 368 -7.61 -10.18 -3.58
CA THR A 368 -6.21 -10.29 -4.00
C THR A 368 -5.83 -9.17 -4.98
N TYR A 369 -5.40 -8.02 -4.46
CA TYR A 369 -5.07 -6.83 -5.27
C TYR A 369 -3.93 -7.05 -6.28
N ILE A 370 -3.04 -8.04 -6.06
CA ILE A 370 -1.97 -8.39 -7.02
C ILE A 370 -2.58 -8.94 -8.32
N GLY A 371 -3.61 -9.79 -8.22
CA GLY A 371 -4.36 -10.28 -9.37
C GLY A 371 -5.06 -9.15 -10.14
N TRP A 372 -5.64 -8.21 -9.41
CA TRP A 372 -6.28 -7.04 -10.01
C TRP A 372 -5.30 -6.09 -10.71
N GLN A 373 -4.08 -5.94 -10.20
CA GLN A 373 -3.05 -5.12 -10.86
C GLN A 373 -2.70 -5.63 -12.25
N LYS A 374 -2.74 -6.93 -12.49
CA LYS A 374 -2.48 -7.52 -13.81
C LYS A 374 -3.57 -7.15 -14.83
N ARG A 375 -4.85 -7.20 -14.43
CA ARG A 375 -6.01 -6.95 -15.31
C ARG A 375 -6.45 -5.49 -15.34
N TYR A 376 -6.45 -4.81 -14.19
CA TYR A 376 -7.01 -3.48 -13.97
C TYR A 376 -5.96 -2.47 -13.46
N GLY A 377 -4.68 -2.62 -13.81
CA GLY A 377 -3.57 -1.88 -13.23
C GLY A 377 -3.73 -0.36 -13.23
N ARG A 378 -4.36 0.21 -14.28
CA ARG A 378 -4.65 1.66 -14.33
C ARG A 378 -5.66 2.09 -13.27
N SER A 379 -6.75 1.35 -13.14
CA SER A 379 -7.82 1.63 -12.16
C SER A 379 -7.31 1.44 -10.74
N VAL A 380 -6.68 0.30 -10.46
CA VAL A 380 -6.11 -0.03 -9.16
C VAL A 380 -5.01 0.97 -8.75
N GLY A 381 -4.15 1.37 -9.69
CA GLY A 381 -3.12 2.38 -9.45
C GLY A 381 -3.68 3.78 -9.16
N LEU A 382 -4.77 4.16 -9.81
CA LEU A 382 -5.44 5.43 -9.59
C LEU A 382 -6.22 5.44 -8.27
N ARG A 383 -7.06 4.44 -8.04
CA ARG A 383 -8.05 4.41 -6.95
C ARG A 383 -7.54 3.76 -5.67
N ALA A 384 -6.54 2.87 -5.76
CA ALA A 384 -5.90 2.17 -4.65
C ALA A 384 -6.90 1.50 -3.66
N PRO A 385 -7.74 0.56 -4.10
CA PRO A 385 -8.77 -0.07 -3.26
C PRO A 385 -8.21 -0.71 -1.99
N GLY A 386 -7.00 -1.27 -2.03
CA GLY A 386 -6.34 -1.79 -0.83
C GLY A 386 -6.00 -0.72 0.23
N MET A 387 -5.82 0.54 -0.18
CA MET A 387 -5.67 1.65 0.78
C MET A 387 -7.02 2.02 1.42
N LEU A 388 -8.12 1.93 0.67
CA LEU A 388 -9.46 2.13 1.20
C LEU A 388 -9.75 1.14 2.33
N ILE A 389 -9.57 -0.17 2.08
CA ILE A 389 -9.77 -1.21 3.10
C ILE A 389 -8.83 -1.01 4.30
N ALA A 390 -7.58 -0.63 4.08
CA ALA A 390 -6.66 -0.33 5.19
C ALA A 390 -7.08 0.91 5.98
N HIS A 391 -7.71 1.91 5.36
CA HIS A 391 -8.27 3.08 6.04
C HIS A 391 -9.53 2.66 6.82
N MET A 392 -10.45 1.97 6.20
CA MET A 392 -11.67 1.46 6.81
C MET A 392 -11.38 0.63 8.05
N ARG A 393 -10.43 -0.32 7.97
CA ARG A 393 -10.03 -1.14 9.13
C ARG A 393 -9.59 -0.29 10.33
N ARG A 394 -8.83 0.79 10.09
CA ARG A 394 -8.36 1.67 11.17
C ARG A 394 -9.50 2.51 11.73
N THR A 395 -10.35 3.07 10.88
CA THR A 395 -11.47 3.91 11.31
C THR A 395 -12.49 3.07 12.09
N VAL A 396 -12.92 1.93 11.55
CA VAL A 396 -13.85 1.01 12.22
C VAL A 396 -13.30 0.56 13.57
N ALA A 397 -12.02 0.16 13.64
CA ALA A 397 -11.40 -0.23 14.91
C ALA A 397 -11.33 0.94 15.92
N SER A 398 -11.13 2.19 15.45
CA SER A 398 -11.08 3.36 16.33
C SER A 398 -12.46 3.80 16.83
N THR A 399 -13.53 3.39 16.17
CA THR A 399 -14.93 3.67 16.57
C THR A 399 -15.58 2.52 17.33
N GLY A 400 -14.81 1.50 17.73
CA GLY A 400 -15.32 0.34 18.44
C GLY A 400 -16.04 -0.70 17.55
N GLY A 401 -16.07 -0.48 16.24
CA GLY A 401 -16.72 -1.37 15.29
C GLY A 401 -15.85 -2.56 14.84
N THR A 402 -16.40 -3.36 13.95
CA THR A 402 -15.77 -4.57 13.42
C THR A 402 -15.74 -4.56 11.89
N LEU A 403 -14.55 -4.78 11.30
CA LEU A 403 -14.41 -5.06 9.87
C LEU A 403 -14.02 -6.53 9.67
N ARG A 404 -14.87 -7.28 9.01
CA ARG A 404 -14.61 -8.68 8.63
C ARG A 404 -14.34 -8.82 7.16
N GLU A 405 -13.22 -9.46 6.84
CA GLU A 405 -12.86 -9.83 5.47
C GLU A 405 -13.05 -11.34 5.30
N VAL A 406 -14.08 -11.74 4.56
CA VAL A 406 -14.45 -13.14 4.33
C VAL A 406 -13.71 -13.74 3.13
N PRO A 407 -13.34 -15.04 3.15
CA PRO A 407 -12.60 -15.66 2.05
C PRO A 407 -13.49 -15.84 0.81
N THR A 408 -13.15 -15.21 -0.30
CA THR A 408 -13.88 -15.30 -1.59
C THR A 408 -14.04 -16.72 -2.13
N ARG A 409 -13.15 -17.65 -1.74
CA ARG A 409 -13.20 -19.04 -2.23
C ARG A 409 -14.29 -19.89 -1.56
N SER A 410 -14.58 -19.64 -0.30
CA SER A 410 -15.63 -20.33 0.45
C SER A 410 -16.98 -19.65 0.26
N THR A 411 -17.03 -18.32 0.32
CA THR A 411 -18.30 -17.58 0.25
C THR A 411 -18.88 -17.48 -1.16
N LYS A 412 -18.03 -17.32 -2.20
CA LYS A 412 -18.44 -17.21 -3.63
C LYS A 412 -19.66 -16.30 -3.86
N LEU A 413 -19.77 -15.19 -3.11
CA LEU A 413 -20.96 -14.34 -3.05
C LEU A 413 -21.48 -13.88 -4.42
N SER A 414 -20.59 -13.59 -5.38
CA SER A 414 -20.99 -13.18 -6.73
C SER A 414 -21.55 -14.32 -7.60
N GLN A 415 -21.49 -15.56 -7.13
CA GLN A 415 -21.92 -16.77 -7.85
C GLN A 415 -23.10 -17.46 -7.16
N PHE A 416 -23.23 -17.32 -5.86
CA PHE A 416 -24.25 -17.95 -5.03
C PHE A 416 -25.63 -17.34 -5.28
N CYS A 417 -26.65 -18.20 -5.31
CA CYS A 417 -28.07 -17.81 -5.30
C CYS A 417 -28.71 -18.23 -3.99
N HIS A 418 -29.27 -17.29 -3.23
CA HIS A 418 -29.90 -17.60 -1.95
C HIS A 418 -31.26 -18.32 -2.07
N GLY A 419 -31.91 -18.23 -3.24
CA GLY A 419 -33.20 -18.87 -3.43
C GLY A 419 -33.11 -20.41 -3.61
N CYS A 420 -32.08 -20.86 -4.36
CA CYS A 420 -31.89 -22.30 -4.63
C CYS A 420 -30.60 -22.91 -4.07
N GLY A 421 -29.70 -22.11 -3.49
CA GLY A 421 -28.41 -22.56 -3.00
C GLY A 421 -27.34 -22.81 -4.07
N GLU A 422 -27.68 -22.68 -5.33
CA GLU A 422 -26.78 -22.95 -6.44
C GLU A 422 -25.61 -21.96 -6.54
N VAL A 423 -24.43 -22.47 -6.88
CA VAL A 423 -23.22 -21.69 -7.12
C VAL A 423 -22.86 -21.73 -8.61
N VAL A 424 -23.35 -20.76 -9.36
CA VAL A 424 -23.15 -20.70 -10.81
C VAL A 424 -22.03 -19.71 -11.16
N PRO A 425 -20.91 -20.16 -11.78
CA PRO A 425 -19.86 -19.28 -12.27
C PRO A 425 -20.40 -18.26 -13.30
N LYS A 426 -20.12 -16.98 -13.05
CA LYS A 426 -20.57 -15.88 -13.94
C LYS A 426 -19.35 -15.15 -14.53
N PRO A 427 -19.32 -14.93 -15.85
CA PRO A 427 -18.27 -14.13 -16.47
C PRO A 427 -18.30 -12.69 -15.95
N LEU A 428 -17.15 -12.02 -15.96
CA LEU A 428 -17.05 -10.63 -15.47
C LEU A 428 -17.87 -9.62 -16.31
N SER A 429 -18.25 -9.97 -17.54
CA SER A 429 -19.14 -9.18 -18.40
C SER A 429 -20.59 -9.22 -17.92
N GLN A 430 -21.03 -10.32 -17.31
CA GLN A 430 -22.38 -10.47 -16.77
C GLN A 430 -22.52 -9.60 -15.51
N ARG A 431 -23.33 -8.57 -15.59
CA ARG A 431 -23.53 -7.58 -14.51
C ARG A 431 -24.81 -7.80 -13.72
N TRP A 432 -25.60 -8.77 -14.13
CA TRP A 432 -26.88 -9.10 -13.54
C TRP A 432 -26.82 -10.49 -12.90
N HIS A 433 -27.40 -10.60 -11.72
CA HIS A 433 -27.78 -11.87 -11.14
C HIS A 433 -29.21 -12.16 -11.54
N GLN A 434 -29.41 -13.26 -12.21
CA GLN A 434 -30.69 -13.83 -12.56
C GLN A 434 -30.57 -15.33 -12.42
N CYS A 435 -31.52 -15.96 -11.75
CA CYS A 435 -31.55 -17.39 -11.51
C CYS A 435 -32.86 -18.01 -12.01
N PRO A 436 -32.84 -19.24 -12.52
CA PRO A 436 -34.06 -19.97 -12.91
C PRO A 436 -35.05 -20.13 -11.77
N CYS A 437 -34.64 -20.09 -10.51
CA CYS A 437 -35.52 -20.17 -9.34
C CYS A 437 -36.36 -18.90 -9.10
N GLY A 438 -36.27 -17.89 -9.97
CA GLY A 438 -37.05 -16.66 -9.87
C GLY A 438 -36.31 -15.47 -9.22
N ILE A 439 -35.14 -15.69 -8.63
CA ILE A 439 -34.35 -14.59 -8.03
C ILE A 439 -33.72 -13.72 -9.11
N GLY A 440 -34.05 -12.42 -9.07
CA GLY A 440 -33.55 -11.41 -10.02
C GLY A 440 -34.54 -11.08 -11.14
N PRO A 441 -34.13 -10.27 -12.15
CA PRO A 441 -32.79 -9.70 -12.35
C PRO A 441 -32.45 -8.60 -11.33
N VAL A 442 -31.25 -8.70 -10.75
CA VAL A 442 -30.71 -7.69 -9.82
C VAL A 442 -29.23 -7.43 -10.13
N GLN A 443 -28.76 -6.21 -9.91
CA GLN A 443 -27.37 -5.86 -10.21
C GLN A 443 -26.41 -6.67 -9.32
N ARG A 444 -25.47 -7.38 -9.94
CA ARG A 444 -24.64 -8.43 -9.31
C ARG A 444 -23.83 -7.94 -8.12
N ASP A 445 -23.20 -6.75 -8.22
CA ASP A 445 -22.31 -6.25 -7.16
C ASP A 445 -23.16 -5.79 -5.94
N LEU A 446 -24.39 -5.25 -6.17
CA LEU A 446 -25.35 -4.97 -5.10
C LEU A 446 -25.85 -6.26 -4.43
N TYR A 447 -26.15 -7.28 -5.22
CA TYR A 447 -26.56 -8.57 -4.72
C TYR A 447 -25.47 -9.23 -3.88
N SER A 448 -24.21 -9.21 -4.34
CA SER A 448 -23.06 -9.73 -3.57
C SER A 448 -22.88 -8.99 -2.24
N ALA A 449 -23.07 -7.67 -2.24
CA ALA A 449 -22.99 -6.86 -1.02
C ALA A 449 -24.16 -7.16 -0.06
N PHE A 450 -25.37 -7.41 -0.60
CA PHE A 450 -26.51 -7.90 0.21
C PHE A 450 -26.17 -9.22 0.89
N LEU A 451 -25.69 -10.21 0.15
CA LEU A 451 -25.30 -11.48 0.73
C LEU A 451 -24.21 -11.31 1.80
N ALA A 452 -23.24 -10.42 1.57
CA ALA A 452 -22.20 -10.11 2.58
C ALA A 452 -22.81 -9.54 3.88
N ALA A 453 -23.80 -8.65 3.80
CA ALA A 453 -24.41 -8.02 4.97
C ALA A 453 -25.08 -9.00 5.93
N TYR A 454 -25.56 -10.12 5.41
CA TYR A 454 -26.30 -11.13 6.17
C TYR A 454 -25.46 -12.38 6.49
N LEU A 455 -24.19 -12.45 6.10
CA LEU A 455 -23.30 -13.52 6.58
C LEU A 455 -23.22 -13.48 8.11
N ASP A 456 -23.45 -14.64 8.73
CA ASP A 456 -23.28 -14.75 10.17
C ASP A 456 -21.77 -14.76 10.52
N PRO A 457 -21.35 -13.82 11.33
CA PRO A 457 -19.95 -13.76 11.76
C PRO A 457 -19.54 -14.87 12.74
N ALA A 458 -20.48 -15.48 13.44
CA ALA A 458 -20.24 -16.50 14.45
C ALA A 458 -20.34 -17.92 13.89
N ALA A 459 -21.06 -18.12 12.76
CA ALA A 459 -21.18 -19.39 12.07
C ALA A 459 -20.05 -19.62 11.05
N ASP A 460 -20.00 -20.81 10.49
CA ASP A 460 -19.21 -21.08 9.30
C ASP A 460 -19.62 -20.07 8.21
N LEU A 461 -18.63 -19.32 7.67
CA LEU A 461 -18.85 -18.23 6.71
C LEU A 461 -19.37 -18.71 5.33
N THR A 462 -20.03 -19.88 5.31
CA THR A 462 -20.67 -20.44 4.12
C THR A 462 -22.09 -19.87 4.00
N PRO A 463 -22.48 -19.26 2.87
CA PRO A 463 -23.83 -18.77 2.68
C PRO A 463 -24.85 -19.91 2.74
N SER A 464 -25.95 -19.70 3.46
CA SER A 464 -27.08 -20.63 3.54
C SER A 464 -28.36 -19.95 3.07
N CYS A 465 -29.18 -20.62 2.27
CA CYS A 465 -30.44 -20.06 1.77
C CYS A 465 -31.34 -19.55 2.89
N ALA A 466 -31.48 -20.30 3.98
CA ALA A 466 -32.37 -19.98 5.09
C ALA A 466 -32.12 -18.60 5.73
N GLN A 467 -30.85 -18.12 5.74
CA GLN A 467 -30.51 -16.84 6.35
C GLN A 467 -30.92 -15.61 5.52
N TYR A 468 -31.32 -15.79 4.26
CA TYR A 468 -31.63 -14.71 3.33
C TYR A 468 -33.10 -14.57 2.97
N VAL A 469 -33.93 -15.57 3.25
CA VAL A 469 -35.36 -15.60 2.83
C VAL A 469 -36.10 -14.37 3.35
N VAL A 470 -36.15 -14.17 4.65
CA VAL A 470 -36.86 -13.03 5.27
C VAL A 470 -36.23 -11.69 4.91
N PRO A 471 -34.88 -11.52 4.98
CA PRO A 471 -34.26 -10.26 4.58
C PRO A 471 -34.47 -9.89 3.11
N TRP A 472 -34.66 -10.85 2.22
CA TRP A 472 -34.78 -10.61 0.78
C TRP A 472 -36.06 -9.87 0.41
N GLU A 473 -37.17 -10.16 1.04
CA GLU A 473 -38.48 -9.54 0.77
C GLU A 473 -38.45 -8.01 0.81
N GLY A 474 -37.73 -7.45 1.78
CA GLY A 474 -37.53 -5.99 1.87
C GLY A 474 -36.28 -5.47 1.14
N ALA A 475 -35.30 -6.32 0.82
CA ALA A 475 -34.05 -5.89 0.24
C ALA A 475 -34.13 -5.70 -1.28
N GLU A 476 -34.87 -6.55 -2.00
CA GLU A 476 -34.91 -6.51 -3.46
C GLU A 476 -35.31 -5.14 -4.00
N ALA A 477 -36.37 -4.54 -3.46
CA ALA A 477 -36.83 -3.20 -3.84
C ALA A 477 -35.74 -2.14 -3.62
N ARG A 478 -35.01 -2.21 -2.49
CA ARG A 478 -33.91 -1.29 -2.17
C ARG A 478 -32.73 -1.44 -3.12
N LEU A 479 -32.39 -2.67 -3.51
CA LEU A 479 -31.31 -2.93 -4.47
C LEU A 479 -31.68 -2.45 -5.88
N ARG A 480 -32.93 -2.64 -6.30
CA ARG A 480 -33.46 -2.13 -7.57
C ARG A 480 -33.44 -0.60 -7.59
N ALA A 481 -33.95 0.04 -6.54
CA ALA A 481 -33.91 1.50 -6.39
C ALA A 481 -32.49 2.06 -6.43
N ALA A 482 -31.52 1.40 -5.78
CA ALA A 482 -30.12 1.78 -5.85
C ALA A 482 -29.56 1.74 -7.28
N HIS A 483 -29.98 0.78 -8.09
CA HIS A 483 -29.53 0.71 -9.50
C HIS A 483 -30.27 1.72 -10.39
N GLU A 484 -31.53 2.02 -10.13
CA GLU A 484 -32.27 3.08 -10.87
C GLU A 484 -31.60 4.44 -10.68
N ARG A 485 -31.19 4.80 -9.45
CA ARG A 485 -30.41 6.03 -9.22
C ARG A 485 -29.10 6.07 -10.02
N VAL A 486 -28.47 4.92 -10.26
CA VAL A 486 -27.28 4.85 -11.13
C VAL A 486 -27.65 5.13 -12.59
N LYS A 487 -28.80 4.64 -13.04
CA LYS A 487 -29.31 4.92 -14.41
C LYS A 487 -29.63 6.41 -14.59
N GLU A 488 -30.27 7.03 -13.60
CA GLU A 488 -30.56 8.47 -13.60
C GLU A 488 -29.28 9.30 -13.71
N ARG A 489 -28.29 9.03 -12.89
CA ARG A 489 -26.96 9.67 -12.99
C ARG A 489 -26.29 9.47 -14.33
N ALA A 490 -26.51 8.35 -15.00
CA ALA A 490 -26.02 8.11 -16.35
C ALA A 490 -26.78 8.94 -17.39
N LYS A 491 -28.10 9.12 -17.24
CA LYS A 491 -28.93 10.00 -18.08
C LYS A 491 -28.52 11.48 -17.95
N GLU A 492 -28.13 11.91 -16.73
CA GLU A 492 -27.56 13.24 -16.44
C GLU A 492 -26.15 13.44 -17.04
N GLY A 493 -25.64 12.49 -17.78
CA GLY A 493 -24.34 12.59 -18.47
C GLY A 493 -23.13 12.20 -17.62
N GLN A 494 -23.29 11.61 -16.43
CA GLN A 494 -22.16 11.12 -15.65
C GLN A 494 -21.49 9.92 -16.35
N VAL A 495 -20.17 9.98 -16.49
CA VAL A 495 -19.39 8.86 -17.03
C VAL A 495 -19.16 7.82 -15.93
N LEU A 496 -19.95 6.77 -15.94
CA LEU A 496 -19.93 5.72 -14.93
C LEU A 496 -19.06 4.52 -15.35
N PRO A 497 -18.48 3.78 -14.36
CA PRO A 497 -17.75 2.54 -14.62
C PRO A 497 -18.66 1.46 -15.27
N ARG A 498 -18.13 0.71 -16.22
CA ARG A 498 -18.85 -0.42 -16.85
C ARG A 498 -19.30 -1.50 -15.86
N SER A 499 -18.59 -1.63 -14.72
CA SER A 499 -18.96 -2.56 -13.65
C SER A 499 -20.34 -2.29 -13.06
N MET A 500 -20.87 -1.07 -13.19
CA MET A 500 -22.17 -0.69 -12.64
C MET A 500 -23.36 -1.15 -13.51
N GLY A 501 -23.11 -1.86 -14.61
CA GLY A 501 -24.18 -2.43 -15.45
C GLY A 501 -24.84 -1.45 -16.43
N ILE A 502 -24.31 -0.23 -16.55
CA ILE A 502 -24.84 0.78 -17.49
C ILE A 502 -24.14 0.63 -18.85
N PRO A 503 -24.89 0.37 -19.94
CA PRO A 503 -24.34 0.42 -21.29
C PRO A 503 -23.87 1.87 -21.58
N ARG A 504 -22.66 2.02 -22.10
CA ARG A 504 -22.29 3.32 -22.66
C ARG A 504 -23.12 3.54 -23.93
N ALA A 505 -23.81 4.67 -24.00
CA ALA A 505 -24.28 5.16 -25.28
C ALA A 505 -23.10 5.10 -26.26
N ARG A 506 -23.22 4.36 -27.33
CA ARG A 506 -22.23 4.42 -28.42
C ARG A 506 -22.14 5.88 -28.79
N ALA A 507 -20.99 6.53 -28.57
CA ALA A 507 -20.77 7.85 -29.14
C ALA A 507 -21.09 7.70 -30.62
N ARG A 508 -22.18 8.31 -31.07
CA ARG A 508 -22.41 8.47 -32.49
C ARG A 508 -21.17 9.17 -32.99
N LEU A 509 -20.35 8.45 -33.77
CA LEU A 509 -19.31 9.11 -34.53
C LEU A 509 -20.02 10.17 -35.35
N PRO A 510 -19.53 11.43 -35.32
CA PRO A 510 -20.11 12.44 -36.21
C PRO A 510 -20.14 11.88 -37.62
N GLN A 511 -21.30 11.89 -38.23
CA GLN A 511 -21.52 11.37 -39.60
C GLN A 511 -20.80 12.18 -40.68
N SER A 512 -20.00 13.18 -40.30
CA SER A 512 -19.19 13.99 -41.21
C SER A 512 -17.71 13.63 -41.13
N ARG A 513 -17.36 12.42 -41.50
CA ARG A 513 -16.07 12.16 -42.12
C ARG A 513 -16.33 12.02 -43.61
N SER A 514 -15.82 12.98 -44.36
CA SER A 514 -15.85 12.91 -45.84
C SER A 514 -15.32 11.57 -46.30
N GLU A 515 -15.88 11.02 -47.38
CA GLU A 515 -15.48 9.75 -47.98
C GLU A 515 -13.98 9.66 -48.23
N ALA A 516 -13.32 10.78 -48.53
CA ALA A 516 -11.86 10.90 -48.61
C ALA A 516 -11.11 10.48 -47.36
N THR A 517 -11.67 10.69 -46.13
CA THR A 517 -11.03 10.27 -44.88
C THR A 517 -11.25 8.78 -44.60
N GLN A 518 -12.31 8.18 -45.13
CA GLN A 518 -12.53 6.75 -45.03
C GLN A 518 -11.61 5.98 -46.00
N GLU A 519 -11.36 6.52 -47.19
CA GLU A 519 -10.45 5.95 -48.16
C GLU A 519 -8.98 5.97 -47.68
N LEU A 520 -8.52 7.08 -47.09
CA LEU A 520 -7.20 7.18 -46.45
C LEU A 520 -7.01 6.20 -45.28
N LEU A 521 -8.05 5.95 -44.50
CA LEU A 521 -8.02 4.95 -43.41
C LEU A 521 -8.03 3.52 -43.95
N PHE A 522 -8.71 3.28 -45.09
CA PHE A 522 -8.76 1.99 -45.75
C PHE A 522 -7.42 1.66 -46.41
N LEU A 523 -6.79 2.64 -47.06
CA LEU A 523 -5.46 2.50 -47.66
C LEU A 523 -4.37 2.31 -46.59
N SER A 524 -4.44 3.03 -45.44
CA SER A 524 -3.51 2.85 -44.33
C SER A 524 -3.63 1.48 -43.65
N ARG A 525 -4.82 0.88 -43.66
CA ARG A 525 -5.04 -0.49 -43.15
C ARG A 525 -4.56 -1.54 -44.16
N ARG A 526 -4.75 -1.34 -45.47
CA ARG A 526 -4.21 -2.22 -46.53
C ARG A 526 -2.69 -2.25 -46.50
N GLY A 527 -2.03 -1.11 -46.43
CA GLY A 527 -0.57 -1.03 -46.34
C GLY A 527 0.00 -1.74 -45.10
N LYS A 528 -0.70 -1.73 -43.96
CA LYS A 528 -0.29 -2.49 -42.76
C LYS A 528 -0.51 -3.99 -42.89
N VAL A 529 -1.54 -4.42 -43.58
CA VAL A 529 -1.81 -5.85 -43.85
C VAL A 529 -0.82 -6.41 -44.88
N GLU A 530 -0.43 -5.64 -45.88
CA GLU A 530 0.60 -6.06 -46.85
C GLU A 530 2.00 -6.07 -46.25
N ALA A 531 2.32 -5.11 -45.38
CA ALA A 531 3.58 -5.11 -44.61
C ALA A 531 3.67 -6.30 -43.63
N TRP A 532 2.53 -6.81 -43.17
CA TRP A 532 2.47 -8.00 -42.31
C TRP A 532 2.63 -9.28 -43.10
N LYS A 533 2.10 -9.35 -44.32
CA LYS A 533 2.26 -10.49 -45.25
C LYS A 533 3.67 -10.61 -45.86
N ARG A 534 4.47 -9.54 -45.82
CA ARG A 534 5.87 -9.53 -46.33
C ARG A 534 6.92 -9.83 -45.27
N ARG A 535 6.54 -10.23 -44.04
CA ARG A 535 7.53 -10.73 -43.07
C ARG A 535 7.93 -12.16 -43.52
N PRO A 536 9.26 -12.42 -43.71
CA PRO A 536 9.73 -13.77 -43.94
C PRO A 536 9.37 -14.63 -42.73
N GLU A 537 8.92 -15.84 -43.01
CA GLU A 537 8.68 -16.84 -41.97
C GLU A 537 9.97 -17.06 -41.16
N PRO A 538 9.89 -17.24 -39.83
CA PRO A 538 11.06 -17.59 -39.06
C PRO A 538 11.60 -18.95 -39.56
N PRO A 539 12.92 -19.12 -39.67
CA PRO A 539 13.51 -20.37 -40.14
C PRO A 539 13.03 -21.51 -39.26
N VAL A 540 12.56 -22.56 -39.89
CA VAL A 540 12.18 -23.83 -39.26
C VAL A 540 13.43 -24.38 -38.57
N LEU A 541 13.42 -24.51 -37.27
CA LEU A 541 14.45 -25.17 -36.50
C LEU A 541 14.38 -26.68 -36.80
N VAL A 542 15.26 -27.15 -37.64
CA VAL A 542 15.50 -28.60 -37.86
C VAL A 542 16.13 -29.13 -36.56
N PRO A 543 15.62 -30.23 -36.01
CA PRO A 543 16.24 -30.85 -34.85
C PRO A 543 17.67 -31.30 -35.20
N ARG A 544 18.66 -30.86 -34.43
CA ARG A 544 20.02 -31.42 -34.52
C ARG A 544 19.98 -32.86 -33.99
N GLU A 545 20.31 -33.79 -34.85
CA GLU A 545 20.62 -35.15 -34.47
C GLU A 545 21.77 -35.19 -33.46
N SER A 546 21.61 -36.06 -32.50
CA SER A 546 22.54 -36.35 -31.44
C SER A 546 23.88 -36.87 -32.01
N SER A 547 24.96 -36.13 -31.90
CA SER A 547 26.31 -36.63 -32.12
C SER A 547 26.83 -37.26 -30.84
N GLU A 548 27.36 -38.48 -31.01
CA GLU A 548 27.97 -39.38 -30.04
C GLU A 548 29.12 -38.74 -29.23
N PRO A 549 29.48 -39.31 -28.07
CA PRO A 549 30.53 -38.76 -27.21
C PRO A 549 31.91 -39.16 -27.73
N LEU A 550 32.79 -38.20 -27.93
CA LEU A 550 34.21 -38.41 -28.16
C LEU A 550 34.90 -38.79 -26.85
N GLU A 551 35.57 -39.93 -26.89
CA GLU A 551 36.45 -40.49 -25.88
C GLU A 551 37.57 -39.49 -25.49
N ARG A 552 37.84 -39.40 -24.21
CA ARG A 552 39.01 -38.72 -23.64
C ARG A 552 40.23 -39.66 -23.68
N SER A 553 41.28 -39.28 -24.36
CA SER A 553 42.61 -39.80 -24.12
C SER A 553 43.34 -38.99 -23.03
N PRO A 554 44.12 -39.62 -22.15
CA PRO A 554 44.90 -38.93 -21.14
C PRO A 554 46.28 -38.58 -21.71
N ASP A 555 46.78 -37.38 -21.38
CA ASP A 555 48.15 -37.01 -21.08
C ASP A 555 48.34 -35.49 -21.29
N GLU A 556 48.74 -34.82 -20.25
CA GLU A 556 50.00 -34.14 -20.01
C GLU A 556 49.87 -33.13 -18.86
N GLN A 557 50.71 -33.37 -17.89
CA GLN A 557 51.08 -32.46 -16.82
C GLN A 557 51.90 -31.30 -17.38
N HIS A 558 51.59 -30.06 -16.97
CA HIS A 558 52.55 -29.12 -16.38
C HIS A 558 51.78 -27.96 -15.74
#